data_fec006788b9ff59b46aca94f38383295
#
_entry.id   fec006788b9ff59b46aca94f38383295
#
_cell.length_a   1.000
_cell.length_b   1.000
_cell.length_c   1.000
_cell.angle_alpha   90.00
_cell.angle_beta   90.00
_cell.angle_gamma   90.00
#
_symmetry.space_group_name_H-M   'P 1'
#
loop_
_entity.id
_entity.type
_entity.pdbx_description
1 polymer ?
#
loop_
_entity_poly.entity_id
_entity_poly.type
_entity_poly.pdbx_seq_one_letter_code
_entity_poly.pdbx_strand_id
1 'polypeptide(L)'
;PASNDNGTVNAFKVLANDSRLRLLHALVRANELCVTDLANSVGMKPQAVSNQLQRLSDLGIVASHREGNSIHYRLIDLCVRQLLEQGLCLMEEVSDRTRNSEGLRGVH
;
A
#
# COMPACT_ATOMS: atom_id res chain seq x y z
N PRO A 1 7.72 -21.29 -15.91
CA PRO A 1 7.04 -20.98 -17.15
C PRO A 1 6.56 -19.55 -17.23
N ALA A 2 6.16 -19.17 -18.46
CA ALA A 2 5.76 -17.82 -18.79
C ALA A 2 4.61 -17.29 -17.93
N SER A 3 3.68 -18.13 -17.52
CA SER A 3 2.54 -17.71 -16.70
C SER A 3 2.96 -17.19 -15.32
N ASN A 4 3.98 -17.81 -14.72
CA ASN A 4 4.50 -17.35 -13.43
C ASN A 4 5.23 -16.01 -13.58
N ASP A 5 5.98 -15.86 -14.65
CA ASP A 5 6.69 -14.60 -14.94
C ASP A 5 5.69 -13.47 -15.16
N ASN A 6 4.61 -13.72 -15.89
CA ASN A 6 3.57 -12.74 -16.12
C ASN A 6 2.86 -12.35 -14.82
N GLY A 7 2.61 -13.32 -13.94
CA GLY A 7 2.01 -13.06 -12.65
C GLY A 7 2.89 -12.16 -11.78
N THR A 8 4.18 -12.45 -11.76
CA THR A 8 5.15 -11.65 -11.00
C THR A 8 5.22 -10.22 -11.52
N VAL A 9 5.31 -10.06 -12.83
CA VAL A 9 5.36 -8.73 -13.46
C VAL A 9 4.10 -7.94 -13.15
N ASN A 10 2.93 -8.58 -13.23
CA ASN A 10 1.67 -7.92 -12.93
C ASN A 10 1.59 -7.48 -11.47
N ALA A 11 2.09 -8.28 -10.55
CA ALA A 11 2.12 -7.92 -9.13
C ALA A 11 2.98 -6.67 -8.91
N PHE A 12 4.16 -6.61 -9.51
CA PHE A 12 5.03 -5.44 -9.39
C PHE A 12 4.41 -4.21 -10.04
N LYS A 13 3.72 -4.37 -11.17
CA LYS A 13 3.02 -3.23 -11.79
C LYS A 13 1.94 -2.65 -10.89
N VAL A 14 1.20 -3.52 -10.21
CA VAL A 14 0.19 -3.07 -9.25
C VAL A 14 0.84 -2.27 -8.13
N LEU A 15 1.93 -2.79 -7.57
CA LEU A 15 2.63 -2.15 -6.45
C LEU A 15 3.42 -0.92 -6.88
N ALA A 16 3.75 -0.79 -8.16
CA ALA A 16 4.50 0.36 -8.67
C ALA A 16 3.65 1.60 -8.86
N ASN A 17 2.33 1.48 -8.76
CA ASN A 17 1.45 2.64 -8.87
C ASN A 17 1.44 3.41 -7.56
N ASP A 18 1.79 4.69 -7.60
CA ASP A 18 1.90 5.53 -6.42
C ASP A 18 0.61 5.57 -5.58
N SER A 19 -0.52 5.78 -6.23
CA SER A 19 -1.80 5.85 -5.54
C SER A 19 -2.16 4.55 -4.84
N ARG A 20 -1.96 3.43 -5.55
CA ARG A 20 -2.23 2.11 -4.97
C ARG A 20 -1.32 1.80 -3.80
N LEU A 21 -0.06 2.17 -3.94
CA LEU A 21 0.92 1.92 -2.90
C LEU A 21 0.55 2.68 -1.62
N ARG A 22 0.12 3.93 -1.75
CA ARG A 22 -0.35 4.72 -0.61
C ARG A 22 -1.55 4.08 0.08
N LEU A 23 -2.52 3.60 -0.72
CA LEU A 23 -3.69 2.92 -0.19
C LEU A 23 -3.31 1.66 0.58
N LEU A 24 -2.44 0.86 -0.01
CA LEU A 24 -2.00 -0.38 0.61
C LEU A 24 -1.20 -0.13 1.89
N HIS A 25 -0.34 0.88 1.90
CA HIS A 25 0.40 1.27 3.11
C HIS A 25 -0.55 1.71 4.23
N ALA A 26 -1.59 2.45 3.89
CA ALA A 26 -2.58 2.88 4.88
C ALA A 26 -3.29 1.66 5.49
N LEU A 27 -3.62 0.66 4.67
CA LEU A 27 -4.25 -0.57 5.14
C LEU A 27 -3.32 -1.42 5.99
N VAL A 28 -2.03 -1.43 5.68
CA VAL A 28 -1.05 -2.14 6.50
C VAL A 28 -0.98 -1.52 7.90
N ARG A 29 -0.97 -0.19 7.96
CA ARG A 29 -0.84 0.53 9.24
C ARG A 29 -2.09 0.44 10.09
N ALA A 30 -3.27 0.53 9.48
CA ALA A 30 -4.54 0.60 10.20
C ALA A 30 -5.28 -0.73 10.28
N ASN A 31 -4.83 -1.75 9.58
CA ASN A 31 -5.45 -3.06 9.43
C ASN A 31 -6.76 -3.04 8.64
N GLU A 32 -7.65 -2.11 8.93
CA GLU A 32 -8.95 -2.01 8.28
C GLU A 32 -9.38 -0.56 8.24
N LEU A 33 -9.88 -0.11 7.09
CA LEU A 33 -10.37 1.27 6.92
C LEU A 33 -11.56 1.27 5.98
N CYS A 34 -12.49 2.20 6.22
CA CYS A 34 -13.55 2.47 5.25
C CYS A 34 -13.02 3.41 4.15
N VAL A 35 -13.78 3.50 3.06
CA VAL A 35 -13.37 4.31 1.89
C VAL A 35 -13.12 5.77 2.27
N THR A 36 -14.00 6.35 3.08
CA THR A 36 -13.88 7.76 3.48
C THR A 36 -12.60 8.00 4.27
N ASP A 37 -12.30 7.14 5.24
CA ASP A 37 -11.10 7.27 6.05
C ASP A 37 -9.84 7.05 5.21
N LEU A 38 -9.87 6.09 4.30
CA LEU A 38 -8.76 5.86 3.37
C LEU A 38 -8.52 7.08 2.49
N ALA A 39 -9.58 7.63 1.91
CA ALA A 39 -9.49 8.80 1.06
C ALA A 39 -8.85 9.98 1.81
N ASN A 40 -9.28 10.21 3.03
CA ASN A 40 -8.72 11.26 3.87
C ASN A 40 -7.25 11.01 4.19
N SER A 41 -6.90 9.76 4.48
CA SER A 41 -5.51 9.41 4.83
C SER A 41 -4.53 9.64 3.69
N VAL A 42 -4.96 9.37 2.46
CA VAL A 42 -4.05 9.44 1.30
C VAL A 42 -4.25 10.70 0.46
N GLY A 43 -5.22 11.56 0.82
CA GLY A 43 -5.48 12.79 0.10
C GLY A 43 -6.05 12.57 -1.29
N MET A 44 -6.89 11.56 -1.46
CA MET A 44 -7.54 11.24 -2.72
C MET A 44 -9.04 11.41 -2.60
N LYS A 45 -9.70 11.56 -3.74
CA LYS A 45 -11.17 11.61 -3.78
C LYS A 45 -11.73 10.21 -3.49
N PRO A 46 -12.85 10.11 -2.73
CA PRO A 46 -13.44 8.80 -2.41
C PRO A 46 -13.74 7.94 -3.63
N GLN A 47 -14.20 8.53 -4.73
CA GLN A 47 -14.49 7.76 -5.94
C GLN A 47 -13.23 7.14 -6.53
N ALA A 48 -12.12 7.86 -6.54
CA ALA A 48 -10.85 7.34 -7.03
C ALA A 48 -10.36 6.19 -6.13
N VAL A 49 -10.49 6.35 -4.81
CA VAL A 49 -10.15 5.30 -3.85
C VAL A 49 -11.01 4.06 -4.07
N SER A 50 -12.32 4.25 -4.21
CA SER A 50 -13.25 3.15 -4.44
C SER A 50 -12.90 2.37 -5.70
N ASN A 51 -12.56 3.06 -6.79
CA ASN A 51 -12.18 2.43 -8.04
C ASN A 51 -10.91 1.60 -7.89
N GLN A 52 -9.92 2.13 -7.19
CA GLN A 52 -8.66 1.41 -6.95
C GLN A 52 -8.88 0.19 -6.04
N LEU A 53 -9.67 0.35 -4.99
CA LEU A 53 -9.98 -0.74 -4.08
C LEU A 53 -10.75 -1.86 -4.76
N GLN A 54 -11.68 -1.52 -5.66
CA GLN A 54 -12.41 -2.52 -6.42
C GLN A 54 -11.45 -3.34 -7.28
N ARG A 55 -10.50 -2.69 -7.93
CA ARG A 55 -9.49 -3.36 -8.73
C ARG A 55 -8.61 -4.29 -7.89
N LEU A 56 -8.19 -3.81 -6.73
CA LEU A 56 -7.39 -4.62 -5.79
C LEU A 56 -8.20 -5.79 -5.24
N SER A 57 -9.48 -5.60 -5.02
CA SER A 57 -10.39 -6.67 -4.59
C SER A 57 -10.53 -7.74 -5.67
N ASP A 58 -10.67 -7.32 -6.93
CA ASP A 58 -10.76 -8.24 -8.06
C ASP A 58 -9.50 -9.08 -8.20
N LEU A 59 -8.35 -8.54 -7.83
CA LEU A 59 -7.07 -9.24 -7.83
C LEU A 59 -6.84 -10.11 -6.59
N GLY A 60 -7.75 -10.07 -5.62
CA GLY A 60 -7.62 -10.84 -4.40
C GLY A 60 -6.63 -10.28 -3.39
N ILE A 61 -6.24 -9.02 -3.54
CA ILE A 61 -5.27 -8.38 -2.65
C ILE A 61 -5.95 -7.82 -1.40
N VAL A 62 -7.14 -7.25 -1.57
CA VAL A 62 -7.95 -6.74 -0.46
C VAL A 62 -9.31 -7.43 -0.45
N ALA A 63 -9.94 -7.44 0.71
CA ALA A 63 -11.32 -7.89 0.87
C ALA A 63 -12.12 -6.77 1.52
N SER A 64 -13.42 -6.78 1.27
CA SER A 64 -14.31 -5.81 1.87
C SER A 64 -15.43 -6.50 2.64
N HIS A 65 -15.97 -5.78 3.61
CA HIS A 65 -17.20 -6.20 4.26
C HIS A 65 -18.01 -4.94 4.58
N ARG A 66 -19.32 -5.12 4.65
CA ARG A 66 -20.22 -4.04 4.99
C ARG A 66 -20.47 -4.04 6.49
N GLU A 67 -20.39 -2.87 7.09
CA GLU A 67 -20.71 -2.68 8.50
C GLU A 67 -21.62 -1.45 8.59
N GLY A 68 -22.92 -1.70 8.77
CA GLY A 68 -23.91 -0.66 8.68
C GLY A 68 -23.98 -0.09 7.27
N ASN A 69 -23.80 1.23 7.14
CA ASN A 69 -23.80 1.91 5.86
C ASN A 69 -22.39 2.08 5.27
N SER A 70 -21.38 1.57 5.96
CA SER A 70 -20.00 1.73 5.54
C SER A 70 -19.43 0.44 4.99
N ILE A 71 -18.57 0.56 3.98
CA ILE A 71 -17.82 -0.56 3.45
C ILE A 71 -16.38 -0.43 3.94
N HIS A 72 -15.89 -1.47 4.60
CA HIS A 72 -14.54 -1.52 5.16
C HIS A 72 -13.67 -2.44 4.32
N TYR A 73 -12.43 -2.04 4.10
CA TYR A 73 -11.46 -2.79 3.33
C TYR A 73 -10.29 -3.19 4.21
N ARG A 74 -9.76 -4.38 3.94
CA ARG A 74 -8.56 -4.88 4.63
C ARG A 74 -7.68 -5.60 3.64
N LEU A 75 -6.38 -5.58 3.90
CA LEU A 75 -5.41 -6.30 3.11
C LEU A 75 -5.43 -7.77 3.51
N ILE A 76 -5.67 -8.66 2.56
CA ILE A 76 -5.77 -10.10 2.84
C ILE A 76 -4.62 -10.91 2.23
N ASP A 77 -3.92 -10.37 1.25
CA ASP A 77 -2.80 -11.07 0.64
C ASP A 77 -1.58 -10.97 1.56
N LEU A 78 -1.20 -12.10 2.13
CA LEU A 78 -0.10 -12.15 3.09
C LEU A 78 1.24 -11.79 2.44
N CYS A 79 1.46 -12.23 1.21
CA CYS A 79 2.71 -11.92 0.50
C CYS A 79 2.85 -10.44 0.23
N VAL A 80 1.77 -9.79 -0.20
CA VAL A 80 1.75 -8.34 -0.43
C VAL A 80 1.98 -7.62 0.89
N ARG A 81 1.34 -8.05 1.97
CA ARG A 81 1.51 -7.45 3.29
C ARG A 81 2.97 -7.51 3.74
N GLN A 82 3.59 -8.66 3.61
CA GLN A 82 5.00 -8.85 3.99
C GLN A 82 5.91 -7.98 3.14
N LEU A 83 5.67 -7.91 1.85
CA LEU A 83 6.45 -7.06 0.95
C LEU A 83 6.35 -5.59 1.34
N LEU A 84 5.15 -5.12 1.65
CA LEU A 84 4.93 -3.72 2.05
C LEU A 84 5.57 -3.40 3.39
N GLU A 85 5.48 -4.31 4.34
CA GLU A 85 6.11 -4.15 5.65
C GLU A 85 7.63 -4.05 5.51
N GLN A 86 8.22 -4.91 4.70
CA GLN A 86 9.65 -4.87 4.42
C GLN A 86 10.04 -3.60 3.67
N GLY A 87 9.21 -3.17 2.73
CA GLY A 87 9.43 -1.93 2.00
C GLY A 87 9.43 -0.71 2.89
N LEU A 88 8.49 -0.64 3.84
CA LEU A 88 8.44 0.44 4.82
C LEU A 88 9.68 0.45 5.70
N CYS A 89 10.09 -0.71 6.18
CA CYS A 89 11.29 -0.86 6.99
C CYS A 89 12.52 -0.38 6.22
N LEU A 90 12.66 -0.77 4.96
CA LEU A 90 13.77 -0.35 4.12
C LEU A 90 13.79 1.16 3.92
N MET A 91 12.63 1.77 3.70
CA MET A 91 12.52 3.21 3.53
C MET A 91 12.96 3.97 4.78
N GLU A 92 12.60 3.47 5.95
CA GLU A 92 13.02 4.06 7.21
C GLU A 92 14.54 3.96 7.39
N GLU A 93 15.12 2.81 7.07
CA GLU A 93 16.56 2.62 7.13
C GLU A 93 17.31 3.55 6.18
N VAL A 94 16.82 3.70 4.96
CA VAL A 94 17.41 4.60 3.97
C VAL A 94 17.35 6.05 4.45
N SER A 95 16.20 6.45 4.99
CA SER A 95 16.04 7.81 5.54
C SER A 95 17.03 8.07 6.67
N ASP A 96 17.19 7.11 7.58
CA ASP A 96 18.13 7.22 8.68
C ASP A 96 19.57 7.30 8.20
N ARG A 97 19.93 6.49 7.21
CA ARG A 97 21.27 6.53 6.63
C ARG A 97 21.55 7.86 5.96
N THR A 98 20.57 8.40 5.24
CA THR A 98 20.70 9.69 4.58
C THR A 98 20.88 10.82 5.60
N ARG A 99 20.11 10.80 6.66
CA ARG A 99 20.24 11.80 7.73
C ARG A 99 21.59 11.72 8.42
N ASN A 100 22.07 10.51 8.69
CA ASN A 100 23.38 10.31 9.29
C ASN A 100 24.50 10.82 8.39
N SER A 101 24.40 10.56 7.08
CA SER A 101 25.38 11.05 6.11
C SER A 101 25.40 12.57 6.05
N GLU A 102 24.25 13.20 6.06
CA GLU A 102 24.13 14.65 6.07
C GLU A 102 24.70 15.25 7.35
N GLY A 103 24.43 14.61 8.47
CA GLY A 103 24.98 15.03 9.73
C GLY A 103 26.50 14.98 9.75
N LEU A 104 27.08 13.92 9.20
CA LEU A 104 28.52 13.78 9.07
C LEU A 104 29.13 14.85 8.17
N ARG A 105 28.47 15.17 7.08
CA ARG A 105 28.90 16.24 6.17
C ARG A 105 28.84 17.61 6.85
N GLY A 106 27.82 17.80 7.67
CA GLY A 106 27.67 19.05 8.40
C GLY A 106 28.76 19.31 9.41
N VAL A 107 29.42 18.25 9.89
CA VAL A 107 30.54 18.36 10.84
C VAL A 107 31.81 18.83 10.15
N HIS A 108 31.94 18.55 8.89
CA HIS A 108 33.12 18.93 8.13
C HIS A 108 32.96 20.33 7.52
#